data_b35bbff5932a8af3d6d04a9acd58440f
#
_entry.id   b35bbff5932a8af3d6d04a9acd58440f
#
_cell.length_a   1.000
_cell.length_b   1.000
_cell.length_c   1.000
_cell.angle_alpha   90.00
_cell.angle_beta   90.00
_cell.angle_gamma   90.00
#
_symmetry.space_group_name_H-M   'P 1'
#
loop_
_entity.id
_entity.type
_entity.pdbx_description
1 polymer ?
#
loop_
_entity_poly.entity_id
_entity_poly.type
_entity_poly.pdbx_seq_one_letter_code
_entity_poly.pdbx_strand_id
1 'polypeptide(L)'
;MLQANEIQQRFSQIQQTIQQAEQACQSGDAPEDLKNCIEQMARESQQASQVMQSQDQQRMVECVDNLESMGDEAKRLSRSAPTMSPQLESAVTKVHSELSNLKHQLH
;
A
#
# COMPACT_ATOMS: atom_id res chain seq x y z
N MET A 1 -4.12 -20.69 -3.14
CA MET A 1 -4.19 -19.65 -2.12
C MET A 1 -2.90 -19.64 -1.32
N LEU A 2 -2.40 -18.46 -0.98
CA LEU A 2 -1.17 -18.34 -0.20
C LEU A 2 -1.40 -18.75 1.25
N GLN A 3 -0.38 -19.33 1.86
CA GLN A 3 -0.39 -19.63 3.28
C GLN A 3 -0.12 -18.37 4.10
N ALA A 4 -0.50 -18.39 5.38
CA ALA A 4 -0.39 -17.22 6.25
C ALA A 4 1.02 -16.65 6.31
N ASN A 5 2.05 -17.50 6.39
CA ASN A 5 3.44 -17.03 6.45
C ASN A 5 3.88 -16.39 5.13
N GLU A 6 3.36 -16.85 4.00
CA GLU A 6 3.65 -16.25 2.70
C GLU A 6 2.99 -14.88 2.57
N ILE A 7 1.75 -14.77 3.03
CA ILE A 7 1.04 -13.49 3.07
C ILE A 7 1.82 -12.49 3.93
N GLN A 8 2.28 -12.93 5.09
CA GLN A 8 3.05 -12.09 6.00
C GLN A 8 4.34 -11.58 5.37
N GLN A 9 5.07 -12.44 4.67
CA GLN A 9 6.30 -12.05 4.00
C GLN A 9 6.05 -11.04 2.89
N ARG A 10 5.03 -11.28 2.07
CA ARG A 10 4.67 -10.35 1.01
C ARG A 10 4.20 -9.01 1.57
N PHE A 11 3.44 -9.07 2.64
CA PHE A 11 2.97 -7.85 3.29
C PHE A 11 4.13 -7.01 3.81
N SER A 12 5.16 -7.64 4.38
CA SER A 12 6.35 -6.91 4.83
C SER A 12 7.01 -6.12 3.71
N GLN A 13 7.11 -6.71 2.52
CA GLN A 13 7.67 -6.01 1.37
C GLN A 13 6.81 -4.84 0.94
N ILE A 14 5.48 -5.06 0.93
CA ILE A 14 4.53 -3.99 0.58
C ILE A 14 4.64 -2.85 1.60
N GLN A 15 4.76 -3.17 2.87
CA GLN A 15 4.90 -2.18 3.93
C GLN A 15 6.14 -1.31 3.71
N GLN A 16 7.25 -1.91 3.31
CA GLN A 16 8.46 -1.15 2.97
C GLN A 16 8.23 -0.21 1.79
N THR A 17 7.50 -0.67 0.78
CA THR A 17 7.19 0.16 -0.38
C THR A 17 6.27 1.32 0.01
N ILE A 18 5.31 1.08 0.91
CA ILE A 18 4.45 2.16 1.43
C ILE A 18 5.29 3.21 2.15
N GLN A 19 6.28 2.78 2.95
CA GLN A 19 7.18 3.72 3.63
C GLN A 19 8.01 4.54 2.64
N GLN A 20 8.45 3.92 1.55
CA GLN A 20 9.16 4.65 0.49
C GLN A 20 8.27 5.71 -0.14
N ALA A 21 6.99 5.37 -0.37
CA ALA A 21 6.03 6.34 -0.91
C ALA A 21 5.80 7.49 0.06
N GLU A 22 5.72 7.19 1.36
CA GLU A 22 5.56 8.21 2.39
C GLU A 22 6.74 9.17 2.40
N GLN A 23 7.97 8.64 2.35
CA GLN A 23 9.17 9.45 2.30
C GLN A 23 9.23 10.32 1.05
N ALA A 24 8.82 9.77 -0.09
CA ALA A 24 8.80 10.53 -1.35
C ALA A 24 7.79 11.68 -1.27
N CYS A 25 6.67 11.49 -0.58
CA CYS A 25 5.69 12.57 -0.34
C CYS A 25 6.28 13.70 0.50
N GLN A 26 7.10 13.35 1.49
CA GLN A 26 7.69 14.34 2.40
C GLN A 26 8.79 15.14 1.74
N SER A 27 9.53 14.54 0.80
CA SER A 27 10.68 15.19 0.17
C SER A 27 10.36 15.90 -1.14
N GLY A 28 9.13 15.76 -1.66
CA GLY A 28 8.74 16.33 -2.94
C GLY A 28 7.41 17.06 -2.87
N ASP A 29 7.04 17.68 -4.00
CA ASP A 29 5.76 18.37 -4.14
C ASP A 29 4.68 17.34 -4.48
N ALA A 30 3.96 16.89 -3.48
CA ALA A 30 2.84 15.97 -3.66
C ALA A 30 1.53 16.72 -3.45
N PRO A 31 0.48 16.41 -4.24
CA PRO A 31 -0.85 16.94 -3.93
C PRO A 31 -1.29 16.54 -2.53
N GLU A 32 -1.97 17.44 -1.87
CA GLU A 32 -2.40 17.23 -0.48
C GLU A 32 -3.25 15.97 -0.34
N ASP A 33 -4.14 15.73 -1.28
CA ASP A 33 -5.02 14.55 -1.25
C ASP A 33 -4.22 13.26 -1.34
N LEU A 34 -3.23 13.23 -2.23
CA LEU A 34 -2.37 12.06 -2.38
C LEU A 34 -1.53 11.82 -1.15
N LYS A 35 -0.97 12.89 -0.59
CA LYS A 35 -0.17 12.81 0.62
C LYS A 35 -0.99 12.22 1.77
N ASN A 36 -2.21 12.72 1.96
CA ASN A 36 -3.11 12.22 3.01
C ASN A 36 -3.45 10.74 2.79
N CYS A 37 -3.69 10.36 1.55
CA CYS A 37 -4.00 8.96 1.22
C CYS A 37 -2.84 8.04 1.57
N ILE A 38 -1.62 8.43 1.22
CA ILE A 38 -0.43 7.63 1.48
C ILE A 38 -0.14 7.56 2.99
N GLU A 39 -0.32 8.66 3.70
CA GLU A 39 -0.16 8.67 5.16
C GLU A 39 -1.15 7.71 5.83
N GLN A 40 -2.38 7.69 5.34
CA GLN A 40 -3.39 6.78 5.85
C GLN A 40 -3.04 5.32 5.55
N MET A 41 -2.53 5.05 4.36
CA MET A 41 -2.04 3.71 4.01
C MET A 41 -0.92 3.27 4.95
N ALA A 42 0.00 4.18 5.28
CA ALA A 42 1.10 3.86 6.18
C ALA A 42 0.58 3.47 7.57
N ARG A 43 -0.39 4.21 8.08
CA ARG A 43 -0.99 3.91 9.38
C ARG A 43 -1.73 2.57 9.37
N GLU A 44 -2.52 2.34 8.33
CA GLU A 44 -3.25 1.08 8.18
C GLU A 44 -2.29 -0.11 8.07
N SER A 45 -1.18 0.06 7.35
CA SER A 45 -0.21 -1.01 7.21
C SER A 45 0.46 -1.36 8.54
N GLN A 46 0.69 -0.36 9.40
CA GLN A 46 1.24 -0.61 10.73
C GLN A 46 0.26 -1.36 11.62
N GLN A 47 -1.01 -0.99 11.58
CA GLN A 47 -2.05 -1.72 12.32
C GLN A 47 -2.22 -3.13 11.78
N ALA A 48 -2.16 -3.28 10.47
CA ALA A 48 -2.31 -4.58 9.82
C ALA A 48 -1.16 -5.52 10.13
N SER A 49 0.02 -4.99 10.48
CA SER A 49 1.14 -5.86 10.82
C SER A 49 0.85 -6.73 12.06
N GLN A 50 0.06 -6.24 13.01
CA GLN A 50 -0.37 -7.03 14.15
C GLN A 50 -1.32 -8.15 13.71
N VAL A 51 -2.21 -7.86 12.77
CA VAL A 51 -3.11 -8.86 12.22
C VAL A 51 -2.30 -9.95 11.48
N MET A 52 -1.26 -9.55 10.76
CA MET A 52 -0.39 -10.51 10.07
C MET A 52 0.30 -11.44 11.04
N GLN A 53 0.68 -10.96 12.22
CA GLN A 53 1.30 -11.79 13.26
C GLN A 53 0.32 -12.80 13.87
N SER A 54 -0.96 -12.48 13.90
CA SER A 54 -1.98 -13.37 14.43
C SER A 54 -2.23 -14.58 13.55
N GLN A 55 -1.86 -14.49 12.27
CA GLN A 55 -2.03 -15.54 11.26
C GLN A 55 -3.48 -15.98 11.03
N ASP A 56 -4.42 -15.09 11.36
CA ASP A 56 -5.82 -15.28 11.01
C ASP A 56 -6.01 -14.88 9.55
N GLN A 57 -6.12 -15.89 8.68
CA GLN A 57 -6.15 -15.66 7.23
C GLN A 57 -7.28 -14.75 6.79
N GLN A 58 -8.46 -14.90 7.37
CA GLN A 58 -9.60 -14.08 6.99
C GLN A 58 -9.33 -12.60 7.27
N ARG A 59 -8.78 -12.30 8.44
CA ARG A 59 -8.45 -10.91 8.80
C ARG A 59 -7.30 -10.38 7.96
N MET A 60 -6.33 -11.23 7.63
CA MET A 60 -5.23 -10.85 6.75
C MET A 60 -5.74 -10.46 5.37
N VAL A 61 -6.66 -11.24 4.82
CA VAL A 61 -7.27 -10.95 3.51
C VAL A 61 -8.02 -9.62 3.56
N GLU A 62 -8.78 -9.38 4.61
CA GLU A 62 -9.51 -8.12 4.78
C GLU A 62 -8.56 -6.92 4.83
N CYS A 63 -7.43 -7.05 5.50
CA CYS A 63 -6.43 -5.99 5.55
C CYS A 63 -5.84 -5.71 4.17
N VAL A 64 -5.54 -6.76 3.41
CA VAL A 64 -5.02 -6.60 2.04
C VAL A 64 -6.06 -5.93 1.15
N ASP A 65 -7.32 -6.34 1.25
CA ASP A 65 -8.39 -5.74 0.47
C ASP A 65 -8.55 -4.25 0.76
N ASN A 66 -8.50 -3.88 2.04
CA ASN A 66 -8.59 -2.48 2.44
C ASN A 66 -7.42 -1.65 1.91
N LEU A 67 -6.21 -2.17 2.05
CA LEU A 67 -5.03 -1.47 1.56
C LEU A 67 -5.01 -1.38 0.04
N GLU A 68 -5.49 -2.41 -0.65
CA GLU A 68 -5.59 -2.39 -2.10
C GLU A 68 -6.55 -1.29 -2.56
N SER A 69 -7.68 -1.13 -1.88
CA SER A 69 -8.61 -0.03 -2.18
C SER A 69 -7.95 1.34 -2.01
N MET A 70 -7.15 1.50 -0.96
CA MET A 70 -6.39 2.73 -0.75
C MET A 70 -5.33 2.92 -1.83
N GLY A 71 -4.70 1.84 -2.27
CA GLY A 71 -3.73 1.87 -3.37
C GLY A 71 -4.37 2.31 -4.68
N ASP A 72 -5.58 1.84 -4.97
CA ASP A 72 -6.35 2.30 -6.13
C ASP A 72 -6.61 3.79 -6.06
N GLU A 73 -7.02 4.28 -4.90
CA GLU A 73 -7.26 5.71 -4.69
C GLU A 73 -5.98 6.53 -4.88
N ALA A 74 -4.87 6.07 -4.32
CA ALA A 74 -3.58 6.74 -4.48
C ALA A 74 -3.18 6.80 -5.96
N LYS A 75 -3.39 5.71 -6.69
CA LYS A 75 -3.08 5.67 -8.11
C LYS A 75 -3.95 6.63 -8.90
N ARG A 76 -5.24 6.68 -8.58
CA ARG A 76 -6.17 7.60 -9.21
C ARG A 76 -5.78 9.05 -8.96
N LEU A 77 -5.43 9.38 -7.72
CA LEU A 77 -4.99 10.73 -7.37
C LEU A 77 -3.69 11.10 -8.07
N SER A 78 -2.78 10.14 -8.22
CA SER A 78 -1.51 10.40 -8.91
C SER A 78 -1.72 10.72 -10.39
N ARG A 79 -2.70 10.09 -11.01
CA ARG A 79 -2.99 10.34 -12.43
C ARG A 79 -3.57 11.71 -12.69
N SER A 80 -4.30 12.26 -11.72
CA SER A 80 -4.91 13.59 -11.87
C SER A 80 -4.00 14.71 -11.39
N ALA A 81 -2.83 14.39 -10.84
CA ALA A 81 -1.87 15.40 -10.39
C ALA A 81 -1.19 16.07 -11.57
N PRO A 82 -1.11 17.41 -11.60
CA PRO A 82 -0.48 18.11 -12.71
C PRO A 82 1.04 17.91 -12.76
N THR A 83 1.67 17.75 -11.59
CA THR A 83 3.11 17.48 -11.51
C THR A 83 3.36 16.57 -10.33
N MET A 84 4.22 15.57 -10.55
CA MET A 84 4.66 14.67 -9.50
C MET A 84 6.11 14.31 -9.73
N SER A 85 6.86 14.10 -8.63
CA SER A 85 8.21 13.60 -8.77
C SER A 85 8.18 12.18 -9.35
N PRO A 86 9.15 11.82 -10.20
CA PRO A 86 9.23 10.46 -10.72
C PRO A 86 9.35 9.41 -9.63
N GLN A 87 9.99 9.75 -8.51
CA GLN A 87 10.15 8.85 -7.37
C GLN A 87 8.81 8.53 -6.73
N LEU A 88 7.98 9.55 -6.53
CA LEU A 88 6.65 9.36 -5.95
C LEU A 88 5.75 8.56 -6.87
N GLU A 89 5.74 8.91 -8.16
CA GLU A 89 4.95 8.19 -9.15
C GLU A 89 5.33 6.72 -9.20
N SER A 90 6.63 6.43 -9.21
CA SER A 90 7.13 5.06 -9.22
C SER A 90 6.72 4.29 -7.96
N ALA A 91 6.83 4.93 -6.79
CA ALA A 91 6.46 4.31 -5.53
C ALA A 91 4.96 3.99 -5.47
N VAL A 92 4.12 4.93 -5.89
CA VAL A 92 2.67 4.73 -5.91
C VAL A 92 2.31 3.58 -6.85
N THR A 93 2.91 3.54 -8.03
CA THR A 93 2.66 2.48 -9.00
C THR A 93 3.08 1.13 -8.43
N LYS A 94 4.22 1.07 -7.76
CA LYS A 94 4.74 -0.16 -7.18
C LYS A 94 3.83 -0.68 -6.06
N VAL A 95 3.41 0.21 -5.16
CA VAL A 95 2.49 -0.15 -4.06
C VAL A 95 1.19 -0.71 -4.65
N HIS A 96 0.62 -0.02 -5.62
CA HIS A 96 -0.62 -0.45 -6.25
C HIS A 96 -0.46 -1.83 -6.89
N SER A 97 0.62 -2.04 -7.64
CA SER A 97 0.88 -3.32 -8.30
C SER A 97 1.06 -4.45 -7.31
N GLU A 98 1.82 -4.22 -6.25
CA GLU A 98 2.09 -5.24 -5.24
C GLU A 98 0.82 -5.64 -4.49
N LEU A 99 0.00 -4.65 -4.12
CA LEU A 99 -1.27 -4.91 -3.43
C LEU A 99 -2.25 -5.62 -4.34
N SER A 100 -2.34 -5.19 -5.59
CA SER A 100 -3.22 -5.81 -6.58
C SER A 100 -2.85 -7.27 -6.83
N ASN A 101 -1.57 -7.55 -6.97
CA ASN A 101 -1.07 -8.90 -7.17
C ASN A 101 -1.38 -9.78 -5.97
N LEU A 102 -1.14 -9.28 -4.77
CA LEU A 102 -1.39 -10.05 -3.57
C LEU A 102 -2.88 -10.33 -3.40
N LYS A 103 -3.72 -9.31 -3.58
CA LYS A 103 -5.17 -9.49 -3.53
C LYS A 103 -5.64 -10.55 -4.52
N HIS A 104 -5.12 -10.50 -5.73
CA HIS A 104 -5.50 -11.44 -6.78
C HIS A 104 -5.17 -12.89 -6.39
N GLN A 105 -4.06 -13.10 -5.70
CA GLN A 105 -3.67 -14.43 -5.24
C GLN A 105 -4.48 -14.91 -4.03
N LEU A 106 -5.14 -14.01 -3.32
CA LEU A 106 -5.95 -14.34 -2.14
C LEU A 106 -7.42 -14.59 -2.49
N HIS A 107 -7.83 -14.26 -3.68
CA HIS A 107 -9.17 -14.45 -4.19
C HIS A 107 -9.14 -15.27 -5.47
#